data_e38ccb27f479d792aa80a8cc5438741f
#
_entry.id   e38ccb27f479d792aa80a8cc5438741f
#
_cell.length_a   1.000
_cell.length_b   1.000
_cell.length_c   1.000
_cell.angle_alpha   90.00
_cell.angle_beta   90.00
_cell.angle_gamma   90.00
#
_symmetry.space_group_name_H-M   'P 1'
#
loop_
_entity.id
_entity.type
_entity.pdbx_description
1 polymer ?
#
loop_
_entity_poly.entity_id
_entity_poly.type
_entity_poly.pdbx_seq_one_letter_code
_entity_poly.pdbx_strand_id
1 'polypeptide(L)'
;VALAGLDLPVLAVDRDEAAAALATINLMPFPHASVECADALEINLAERGADAVFADPARRAQGRRITDPEQWSPALSRVLALRESVPALGIKVAPGIDHAALPRDSHTQWVSVDGDVVEAAIWCGPLAPEGPGRSALIMRSGADGVNTCTLVDPSSAAPSQPPVQVDPISSPDDLGSIIHVPDGAAVRAGLVAHLCERLDARPVGPRIGYLTGERLPDEATTPFVRSFRLTEVLPLRLKTLRARARDLGVGSLEILKRGVDVSPDALRTSLRLSGQESETWILTRVGDKAKGAVLVGFTGLTVADAT
;
A
#
# COMPACT_ATOMS: atom_id res chain seq x y z
N VAL A 1 2.37 13.02 19.41
CA VAL A 1 3.72 13.61 19.24
C VAL A 1 3.82 14.34 17.90
N ALA A 2 3.52 13.68 16.76
CA ALA A 2 3.69 14.33 15.43
C ALA A 2 2.89 15.63 15.30
N LEU A 3 1.60 15.64 15.66
CA LEU A 3 0.76 16.84 15.62
C LEU A 3 1.26 17.92 16.59
N ALA A 4 1.64 17.53 17.81
CA ALA A 4 2.19 18.46 18.81
C ALA A 4 3.55 19.07 18.32
N GLY A 5 4.34 18.33 17.57
CA GLY A 5 5.57 18.80 16.94
C GLY A 5 5.36 19.83 15.83
N LEU A 6 4.13 20.00 15.37
CA LEU A 6 3.70 21.07 14.43
C LEU A 6 3.10 22.28 15.16
N ASP A 7 3.31 22.41 16.47
CA ASP A 7 2.77 23.45 17.34
C ASP A 7 1.23 23.52 17.36
N LEU A 8 0.57 22.40 17.02
CA LEU A 8 -0.89 22.31 17.12
C LEU A 8 -1.30 21.99 18.57
N PRO A 9 -2.36 22.63 19.10
CA PRO A 9 -2.97 22.21 20.36
C PRO A 9 -3.48 20.77 20.25
N VAL A 10 -3.07 19.88 21.17
CA VAL A 10 -3.42 18.46 21.13
C VAL A 10 -4.01 18.03 22.46
N LEU A 11 -5.22 17.49 22.46
CA LEU A 11 -5.75 16.68 23.54
C LEU A 11 -5.61 15.19 23.12
N ALA A 12 -4.69 14.48 23.74
CA ALA A 12 -4.55 13.04 23.56
C ALA A 12 -5.46 12.31 24.57
N VAL A 13 -6.21 11.34 24.09
CA VAL A 13 -7.16 10.59 24.92
C VAL A 13 -6.92 9.10 24.73
N ASP A 14 -6.76 8.40 25.83
CA ASP A 14 -6.73 6.93 25.85
C ASP A 14 -7.44 6.42 27.11
N ARG A 15 -8.20 5.34 26.99
CA ARG A 15 -8.88 4.72 28.12
C ARG A 15 -7.99 3.80 28.95
N ASP A 16 -6.86 3.37 28.39
CA ASP A 16 -5.86 2.56 29.08
C ASP A 16 -4.94 3.47 29.90
N GLU A 17 -4.92 3.27 31.21
CA GLU A 17 -4.14 4.09 32.14
C GLU A 17 -2.64 4.08 31.81
N ALA A 18 -2.10 2.92 31.38
CA ALA A 18 -0.68 2.82 31.06
C ALA A 18 -0.36 3.56 29.74
N ALA A 19 -1.24 3.46 28.74
CA ALA A 19 -1.11 4.21 27.50
C ALA A 19 -1.22 5.72 27.73
N ALA A 20 -2.18 6.18 28.54
CA ALA A 20 -2.33 7.58 28.90
C ALA A 20 -1.11 8.12 29.68
N ALA A 21 -0.55 7.34 30.60
CA ALA A 21 0.68 7.71 31.33
C ALA A 21 1.88 7.84 30.38
N LEU A 22 2.07 6.90 29.44
CA LEU A 22 3.13 6.97 28.42
C LEU A 22 2.92 8.16 27.47
N ALA A 23 1.67 8.44 27.08
CA ALA A 23 1.34 9.60 26.26
C ALA A 23 1.71 10.91 26.99
N THR A 24 1.44 10.99 28.30
CA THR A 24 1.82 12.14 29.14
C THR A 24 3.33 12.39 29.13
N ILE A 25 4.13 11.33 29.27
CA ILE A 25 5.60 11.44 29.22
C ILE A 25 6.05 11.91 27.83
N ASN A 26 5.51 11.33 26.76
CA ASN A 26 5.88 11.65 25.39
C ASN A 26 5.46 13.06 24.95
N LEU A 27 4.39 13.60 25.54
CA LEU A 27 3.87 14.93 25.22
C LEU A 27 4.39 16.02 26.15
N MET A 28 5.09 15.67 27.23
CA MET A 28 5.66 16.63 28.20
C MET A 28 6.50 17.75 27.56
N PRO A 29 7.27 17.54 26.47
CA PRO A 29 8.02 18.62 25.81
C PRO A 29 7.15 19.65 25.07
N PHE A 30 5.84 19.37 24.87
CA PHE A 30 4.96 20.19 24.06
C PHE A 30 3.96 20.94 24.94
N PRO A 31 4.12 22.25 25.17
CA PRO A 31 3.31 23.02 26.13
C PRO A 31 1.83 23.13 25.76
N HIS A 32 1.50 22.93 24.48
CA HIS A 32 0.11 22.97 23.96
C HIS A 32 -0.54 21.58 23.88
N ALA A 33 0.11 20.54 24.42
CA ALA A 33 -0.43 19.20 24.46
C ALA A 33 -0.88 18.83 25.88
N SER A 34 -2.00 18.14 25.97
CA SER A 34 -2.53 17.56 27.21
C SER A 34 -2.99 16.12 26.99
N VAL A 35 -3.10 15.37 28.08
CA VAL A 35 -3.54 13.97 28.03
C VAL A 35 -4.67 13.76 29.03
N GLU A 36 -5.68 13.02 28.63
CA GLU A 36 -6.82 12.62 29.45
C GLU A 36 -6.98 11.09 29.39
N CYS A 37 -7.08 10.46 30.57
CA CYS A 37 -7.42 9.04 30.67
C CYS A 37 -8.93 8.90 30.68
N ALA A 38 -9.54 8.65 29.51
CA ALA A 38 -10.99 8.59 29.34
C ALA A 38 -11.37 7.78 28.09
N ASP A 39 -12.65 7.42 27.96
CA ASP A 39 -13.18 6.91 26.70
C ASP A 39 -13.40 8.08 25.73
N ALA A 40 -12.69 8.05 24.61
CA ALA A 40 -12.77 9.09 23.58
C ALA A 40 -14.19 9.30 23.01
N LEU A 41 -15.05 8.26 23.09
CA LEU A 41 -16.45 8.34 22.64
C LEU A 41 -17.38 9.02 23.66
N GLU A 42 -16.94 9.20 24.90
CA GLU A 42 -17.72 9.83 25.97
C GLU A 42 -17.33 11.30 26.20
N ILE A 43 -16.25 11.76 25.56
CA ILE A 43 -15.80 13.15 25.70
C ILE A 43 -16.71 14.07 24.88
N ASN A 44 -17.14 15.17 25.50
CA ASN A 44 -17.81 16.26 24.78
C ASN A 44 -16.78 17.08 24.01
N LEU A 45 -16.60 16.73 22.72
CA LEU A 45 -15.61 17.37 21.83
C LEU A 45 -15.85 18.88 21.66
N ALA A 46 -17.12 19.31 21.67
CA ALA A 46 -17.48 20.72 21.53
C ALA A 46 -17.05 21.53 22.77
N GLU A 47 -17.25 21.02 23.98
CA GLU A 47 -16.80 21.66 25.23
C GLU A 47 -15.27 21.72 25.31
N ARG A 48 -14.57 20.79 24.68
CA ARG A 48 -13.10 20.80 24.58
C ARG A 48 -12.56 21.71 23.48
N GLY A 49 -13.44 22.31 22.68
CA GLY A 49 -13.06 23.17 21.56
C GLY A 49 -12.31 22.41 20.46
N ALA A 50 -12.58 21.12 20.30
CA ALA A 50 -11.95 20.31 19.27
C ALA A 50 -12.49 20.71 17.88
N ASP A 51 -11.61 21.12 16.98
CA ASP A 51 -11.91 21.44 15.58
C ASP A 51 -11.60 20.28 14.62
N ALA A 52 -10.76 19.32 15.07
CA ALA A 52 -10.48 18.09 14.33
C ALA A 52 -10.27 16.91 15.28
N VAL A 53 -10.53 15.70 14.78
CA VAL A 53 -10.26 14.43 15.47
C VAL A 53 -9.39 13.54 14.61
N PHE A 54 -8.36 12.94 15.23
CA PHE A 54 -7.60 11.86 14.62
C PHE A 54 -7.72 10.60 15.51
N ALA A 55 -8.21 9.51 14.93
CA ALA A 55 -8.45 8.25 15.65
C ALA A 55 -7.60 7.10 15.10
N ASP A 56 -7.01 6.30 16.00
CA ASP A 56 -6.31 5.03 15.67
C ASP A 56 -6.95 3.88 16.47
N PRO A 57 -8.10 3.34 16.01
CA PRO A 57 -8.80 2.28 16.72
C PRO A 57 -7.95 1.03 16.88
N ALA A 58 -7.98 0.39 18.06
CA ALA A 58 -7.25 -0.84 18.32
C ALA A 58 -7.81 -2.00 17.47
N ARG A 59 -6.95 -2.60 16.64
CA ARG A 59 -7.27 -3.65 15.65
C ARG A 59 -6.75 -5.03 16.06
N ARG A 60 -6.41 -5.20 17.35
CA ARG A 60 -5.91 -6.47 17.87
C ARG A 60 -6.65 -6.82 19.15
N ALA A 61 -7.06 -8.08 19.28
CA ALA A 61 -7.54 -8.65 20.52
C ALA A 61 -6.77 -9.94 20.78
N GLN A 62 -6.27 -10.10 22.01
CA GLN A 62 -5.52 -11.28 22.44
C GLN A 62 -4.36 -11.66 21.47
N GLY A 63 -3.64 -10.67 20.94
CA GLY A 63 -2.54 -10.85 20.00
C GLY A 63 -2.95 -11.18 18.55
N ARG A 64 -4.23 -11.38 18.26
CA ARG A 64 -4.74 -11.67 16.91
C ARG A 64 -5.25 -10.38 16.24
N ARG A 65 -4.98 -10.25 14.93
CA ARG A 65 -5.48 -9.14 14.12
C ARG A 65 -6.97 -9.32 13.84
N ILE A 66 -7.75 -8.27 14.08
CA ILE A 66 -9.18 -8.21 13.77
C ILE A 66 -9.33 -7.60 12.38
N THR A 67 -9.99 -8.32 11.47
CA THR A 67 -10.20 -7.88 10.08
C THR A 67 -11.50 -7.09 9.90
N ASP A 68 -12.54 -7.42 10.67
CA ASP A 68 -13.83 -6.74 10.64
C ASP A 68 -13.73 -5.39 11.39
N PRO A 69 -13.93 -4.24 10.71
CA PRO A 69 -13.83 -2.94 11.32
C PRO A 69 -14.87 -2.68 12.42
N GLU A 70 -16.00 -3.39 12.42
CA GLU A 70 -17.03 -3.26 13.45
C GLU A 70 -16.67 -3.99 14.76
N GLN A 71 -15.63 -4.82 14.73
CA GLN A 71 -15.07 -5.46 15.92
C GLN A 71 -13.83 -4.76 16.46
N TRP A 72 -13.41 -3.64 15.88
CA TRP A 72 -12.31 -2.84 16.42
C TRP A 72 -12.72 -2.15 17.73
N SER A 73 -11.77 -1.58 18.42
CA SER A 73 -12.04 -0.85 19.66
C SER A 73 -11.47 0.57 19.59
N PRO A 74 -12.38 1.57 19.45
CA PRO A 74 -13.81 1.46 19.16
C PRO A 74 -14.13 0.96 17.76
N ALA A 75 -15.38 0.49 17.53
CA ALA A 75 -15.88 0.09 16.21
C ALA A 75 -15.82 1.26 15.23
N LEU A 76 -15.54 0.97 13.94
CA LEU A 76 -15.40 2.01 12.91
C LEU A 76 -16.65 2.90 12.81
N SER A 77 -17.85 2.31 12.84
CA SER A 77 -19.11 3.07 12.83
C SER A 77 -19.23 4.07 13.98
N ARG A 78 -18.75 3.70 15.19
CA ARG A 78 -18.76 4.57 16.36
C ARG A 78 -17.77 5.73 16.23
N VAL A 79 -16.59 5.47 15.64
CA VAL A 79 -15.62 6.54 15.35
C VAL A 79 -16.16 7.48 14.30
N LEU A 80 -16.79 6.96 13.25
CA LEU A 80 -17.41 7.77 12.20
C LEU A 80 -18.54 8.67 12.70
N ALA A 81 -19.26 8.25 13.75
CA ALA A 81 -20.31 9.07 14.36
C ALA A 81 -19.77 10.37 15.02
N LEU A 82 -18.46 10.44 15.36
CA LEU A 82 -17.86 11.67 15.88
C LEU A 82 -17.94 12.83 14.88
N ARG A 83 -18.13 12.56 13.59
CA ARG A 83 -18.34 13.58 12.54
C ARG A 83 -19.58 14.44 12.77
N GLU A 84 -20.56 13.96 13.52
CA GLU A 84 -21.75 14.74 13.89
C GLU A 84 -21.39 15.95 14.75
N SER A 85 -20.35 15.81 15.58
CA SER A 85 -19.86 16.90 16.44
C SER A 85 -18.66 17.64 15.82
N VAL A 86 -17.73 16.90 15.18
CA VAL A 86 -16.52 17.44 14.58
C VAL A 86 -16.35 16.86 13.18
N PRO A 87 -16.78 17.59 12.12
CA PRO A 87 -16.72 17.10 10.74
C PRO A 87 -15.32 16.76 10.23
N ALA A 88 -14.28 17.40 10.76
CA ALA A 88 -12.88 17.15 10.42
C ALA A 88 -12.37 15.91 11.15
N LEU A 89 -12.51 14.74 10.53
CA LEU A 89 -12.14 13.46 11.12
C LEU A 89 -11.14 12.72 10.25
N GLY A 90 -9.99 12.35 10.83
CA GLY A 90 -9.02 11.42 10.29
C GLY A 90 -9.05 10.10 11.04
N ILE A 91 -9.02 8.97 10.35
CA ILE A 91 -9.02 7.63 10.96
C ILE A 91 -7.93 6.78 10.34
N LYS A 92 -6.98 6.31 11.15
CA LYS A 92 -6.01 5.31 10.73
C LYS A 92 -6.65 3.94 10.69
N VAL A 93 -6.54 3.27 9.54
CA VAL A 93 -7.14 1.96 9.32
C VAL A 93 -6.13 0.95 8.79
N ALA A 94 -6.51 -0.33 8.78
CA ALA A 94 -5.67 -1.37 8.18
C ALA A 94 -5.57 -1.16 6.66
N PRO A 95 -4.38 -1.32 6.05
CA PRO A 95 -4.25 -1.19 4.60
C PRO A 95 -5.00 -2.28 3.82
N GLY A 96 -5.48 -3.31 4.49
CA GLY A 96 -6.32 -4.36 3.92
C GLY A 96 -7.81 -4.17 4.21
N ILE A 97 -8.25 -2.97 4.58
CA ILE A 97 -9.68 -2.68 4.76
C ILE A 97 -10.44 -2.95 3.47
N ASP A 98 -11.64 -3.52 3.61
CA ASP A 98 -12.54 -3.69 2.47
C ASP A 98 -13.05 -2.30 2.01
N HIS A 99 -12.97 -2.04 0.72
CA HIS A 99 -13.48 -0.78 0.15
C HIS A 99 -14.98 -0.60 0.46
N ALA A 100 -15.76 -1.66 0.50
CA ALA A 100 -17.19 -1.59 0.84
C ALA A 100 -17.47 -1.04 2.25
N ALA A 101 -16.49 -1.11 3.16
CA ALA A 101 -16.59 -0.57 4.52
C ALA A 101 -16.24 0.93 4.60
N LEU A 102 -15.77 1.54 3.51
CA LEU A 102 -15.35 2.94 3.50
C LEU A 102 -16.54 3.89 3.36
N PRO A 103 -16.57 5.04 4.06
CA PRO A 103 -17.60 6.05 3.89
C PRO A 103 -17.59 6.62 2.46
N ARG A 104 -18.76 6.76 1.85
CA ARG A 104 -18.88 7.23 0.46
C ARG A 104 -18.43 8.68 0.24
N ASP A 105 -18.50 9.48 1.28
CA ASP A 105 -18.21 10.92 1.31
C ASP A 105 -16.82 11.22 1.91
N SER A 106 -15.95 10.22 2.00
CA SER A 106 -14.57 10.35 2.50
C SER A 106 -13.54 10.25 1.38
N HIS A 107 -12.33 10.72 1.67
CA HIS A 107 -11.14 10.37 0.88
C HIS A 107 -10.34 9.30 1.64
N THR A 108 -9.98 8.22 0.98
CA THR A 108 -9.15 7.17 1.61
C THR A 108 -7.79 7.10 0.92
N GLN A 109 -6.74 7.24 1.72
CA GLN A 109 -5.36 7.26 1.26
C GLN A 109 -4.61 6.05 1.80
N TRP A 110 -4.00 5.26 0.91
CA TRP A 110 -3.07 4.18 1.27
C TRP A 110 -1.64 4.70 1.23
N VAL A 111 -0.86 4.34 2.23
CA VAL A 111 0.51 4.84 2.41
C VAL A 111 1.50 3.69 2.29
N SER A 112 2.52 3.85 1.45
CA SER A 112 3.70 2.99 1.45
C SER A 112 4.96 3.78 1.81
N VAL A 113 5.86 3.12 2.54
CA VAL A 113 7.18 3.62 2.89
C VAL A 113 8.21 2.62 2.39
N ASP A 114 9.10 3.06 1.52
CA ASP A 114 10.17 2.25 0.92
C ASP A 114 9.69 0.92 0.29
N GLY A 115 8.44 0.92 -0.23
CA GLY A 115 7.81 -0.23 -0.89
C GLY A 115 6.91 -1.07 -0.01
N ASP A 116 6.91 -0.86 1.30
CA ASP A 116 6.03 -1.55 2.23
C ASP A 116 4.76 -0.72 2.48
N VAL A 117 3.60 -1.33 2.32
CA VAL A 117 2.33 -0.68 2.65
C VAL A 117 2.15 -0.70 4.17
N VAL A 118 2.23 0.48 4.78
CA VAL A 118 2.23 0.62 6.23
C VAL A 118 0.84 0.84 6.81
N GLU A 119 0.01 1.64 6.15
CA GLU A 119 -1.33 1.98 6.65
C GLU A 119 -2.26 2.44 5.54
N ALA A 120 -3.52 2.65 5.89
CA ALA A 120 -4.45 3.50 5.18
C ALA A 120 -5.08 4.49 6.16
N ALA A 121 -5.51 5.64 5.65
CA ALA A 121 -6.19 6.67 6.41
C ALA A 121 -7.49 7.09 5.71
N ILE A 122 -8.56 7.21 6.48
CA ILE A 122 -9.84 7.77 6.04
C ILE A 122 -9.86 9.24 6.46
N TRP A 123 -10.05 10.13 5.51
CA TRP A 123 -10.15 11.58 5.71
C TRP A 123 -11.57 12.04 5.42
N CYS A 124 -12.16 12.77 6.35
CA CYS A 124 -13.53 13.24 6.26
C CYS A 124 -13.64 14.77 6.38
N GLY A 125 -14.63 15.33 5.72
CA GLY A 125 -14.94 16.76 5.79
C GLY A 125 -13.77 17.65 5.39
N PRO A 126 -13.42 18.69 6.17
CA PRO A 126 -12.32 19.60 5.85
C PRO A 126 -10.93 18.95 5.70
N LEU A 127 -10.73 17.71 6.20
CA LEU A 127 -9.48 16.98 6.03
C LEU A 127 -9.37 16.26 4.68
N ALA A 128 -10.39 16.34 3.83
CA ALA A 128 -10.40 15.81 2.47
C ALA A 128 -10.71 16.92 1.46
N PRO A 129 -9.81 17.91 1.29
CA PRO A 129 -10.05 19.07 0.42
C PRO A 129 -10.21 18.68 -1.06
N GLU A 130 -9.65 17.54 -1.48
CA GLU A 130 -9.82 16.96 -2.80
C GLU A 130 -11.19 16.32 -3.03
N GLY A 131 -12.00 16.21 -1.99
CA GLY A 131 -13.31 15.57 -2.04
C GLY A 131 -13.23 14.04 -1.92
N PRO A 132 -14.39 13.36 -2.06
CA PRO A 132 -14.44 11.89 -1.98
C PRO A 132 -13.56 11.23 -3.03
N GLY A 133 -12.84 10.17 -2.64
CA GLY A 133 -11.96 9.50 -3.58
C GLY A 133 -10.97 8.55 -2.93
N ARG A 134 -9.99 8.14 -3.72
CA ARG A 134 -8.89 7.27 -3.31
C ARG A 134 -7.56 7.80 -3.79
N SER A 135 -6.53 7.60 -2.96
CA SER A 135 -5.16 7.91 -3.37
C SER A 135 -4.17 6.92 -2.78
N ALA A 136 -2.98 6.90 -3.38
CA ALA A 136 -1.81 6.21 -2.86
C ALA A 136 -0.71 7.23 -2.63
N LEU A 137 -0.25 7.35 -1.39
CA LEU A 137 0.92 8.14 -1.01
C LEU A 137 2.13 7.22 -0.94
N ILE A 138 3.12 7.49 -1.76
CA ILE A 138 4.38 6.77 -1.81
C ILE A 138 5.46 7.63 -1.17
N MET A 139 6.13 7.10 -0.17
CA MET A 139 7.25 7.73 0.52
C MET A 139 8.51 6.91 0.26
N ARG A 140 9.59 7.59 -0.14
CA ARG A 140 10.90 6.98 -0.38
C ARG A 140 11.96 7.71 0.40
N SER A 141 12.72 6.97 1.21
CA SER A 141 13.91 7.49 1.88
C SER A 141 14.98 7.79 0.85
N GLY A 142 15.57 8.98 0.91
CA GLY A 142 16.66 9.42 0.05
C GLY A 142 17.77 10.08 0.86
N ALA A 143 18.89 10.37 0.23
CA ALA A 143 20.03 11.02 0.88
C ALA A 143 19.68 12.43 1.44
N ASP A 144 18.78 13.14 0.75
CA ASP A 144 18.37 14.50 1.09
C ASP A 144 17.06 14.56 1.90
N GLY A 145 16.56 13.42 2.37
CA GLY A 145 15.32 13.32 3.13
C GLY A 145 14.31 12.34 2.53
N VAL A 146 13.03 12.56 2.81
CA VAL A 146 11.94 11.72 2.31
C VAL A 146 11.28 12.37 1.10
N ASN A 147 11.30 11.67 -0.03
CA ASN A 147 10.55 12.07 -1.23
C ASN A 147 9.14 11.49 -1.14
N THR A 148 8.13 12.30 -1.46
CA THR A 148 6.73 11.89 -1.45
C THR A 148 6.08 12.12 -2.80
N CYS A 149 5.29 11.13 -3.26
CA CYS A 149 4.49 11.23 -4.46
C CYS A 149 3.09 10.68 -4.20
N THR A 150 2.07 11.36 -4.71
CA THR A 150 0.67 10.94 -4.55
C THR A 150 0.05 10.61 -5.91
N LEU A 151 -0.51 9.41 -6.01
CA LEU A 151 -1.36 9.00 -7.14
C LEU A 151 -2.81 9.09 -6.69
N VAL A 152 -3.59 9.97 -7.33
CA VAL A 152 -5.00 10.18 -7.03
C VAL A 152 -5.85 9.51 -8.10
N ASP A 153 -7.01 8.95 -7.70
CA ASP A 153 -8.00 8.43 -8.63
C ASP A 153 -8.65 9.59 -9.41
N PRO A 154 -8.45 9.68 -10.75
CA PRO A 154 -9.00 10.78 -11.53
C PRO A 154 -10.52 10.69 -11.70
N SER A 155 -11.12 9.54 -11.42
CA SER A 155 -12.56 9.34 -11.58
C SER A 155 -13.42 10.03 -10.50
N SER A 156 -12.78 10.47 -9.40
CA SER A 156 -13.48 10.99 -8.20
C SER A 156 -14.57 10.04 -7.67
N ALA A 157 -14.43 8.75 -7.95
CA ALA A 157 -15.36 7.73 -7.49
C ALA A 157 -15.31 7.60 -5.97
N ALA A 158 -16.47 7.41 -5.33
CA ALA A 158 -16.51 7.17 -3.88
C ALA A 158 -15.57 6.01 -3.50
N PRO A 159 -14.84 6.11 -2.38
CA PRO A 159 -13.83 5.11 -2.01
C PRO A 159 -14.43 3.71 -1.76
N SER A 160 -15.73 3.64 -1.44
CA SER A 160 -16.47 2.39 -1.27
C SER A 160 -16.87 1.71 -2.60
N GLN A 161 -16.72 2.38 -3.74
CA GLN A 161 -17.02 1.74 -5.03
C GLN A 161 -15.94 0.70 -5.37
N PRO A 162 -16.32 -0.42 -6.01
CA PRO A 162 -15.32 -1.39 -6.48
C PRO A 162 -14.33 -0.72 -7.44
N PRO A 163 -13.03 -1.06 -7.37
CA PRO A 163 -12.05 -0.59 -8.33
C PRO A 163 -12.41 -1.01 -9.76
N VAL A 164 -12.11 -0.15 -10.72
CA VAL A 164 -12.27 -0.47 -12.14
C VAL A 164 -11.41 -1.69 -12.48
N GLN A 165 -12.01 -2.66 -13.14
CA GLN A 165 -11.31 -3.86 -13.59
C GLN A 165 -10.83 -3.66 -15.03
N VAL A 166 -9.60 -4.10 -15.29
CA VAL A 166 -9.01 -4.15 -16.62
C VAL A 166 -8.82 -5.62 -17.00
N ASP A 167 -9.23 -5.98 -18.21
CA ASP A 167 -9.06 -7.35 -18.69
C ASP A 167 -7.56 -7.68 -18.78
N PRO A 168 -7.14 -8.78 -18.17
CA PRO A 168 -5.76 -9.23 -18.25
C PRO A 168 -5.41 -9.74 -19.64
N ILE A 169 -4.13 -9.99 -19.87
CA ILE A 169 -3.70 -10.75 -21.06
C ILE A 169 -4.23 -12.19 -20.96
N SER A 170 -4.45 -12.82 -22.12
CA SER A 170 -5.07 -14.14 -22.21
C SER A 170 -4.06 -15.28 -22.09
N SER A 171 -2.83 -15.06 -22.57
CA SER A 171 -1.78 -16.09 -22.58
C SER A 171 -0.39 -15.49 -22.33
N PRO A 172 0.62 -16.32 -22.02
CA PRO A 172 2.01 -15.86 -21.94
C PRO A 172 2.56 -15.26 -23.24
N ASP A 173 1.99 -15.59 -24.39
CA ASP A 173 2.42 -15.07 -25.69
C ASP A 173 2.00 -13.59 -25.87
N ASP A 174 1.07 -13.11 -25.05
CA ASP A 174 0.62 -11.71 -25.03
C ASP A 174 1.48 -10.83 -24.10
N LEU A 175 2.54 -11.37 -23.48
CA LEU A 175 3.45 -10.59 -22.64
C LEU A 175 4.25 -9.60 -23.49
N GLY A 176 4.26 -8.35 -23.07
CA GLY A 176 5.15 -7.33 -23.62
C GLY A 176 6.58 -7.46 -23.08
N SER A 177 7.47 -6.64 -23.62
CA SER A 177 8.89 -6.64 -23.28
C SER A 177 9.19 -6.09 -21.87
N ILE A 178 8.21 -5.43 -21.24
CA ILE A 178 8.35 -4.80 -19.93
C ILE A 178 7.30 -5.34 -18.96
N ILE A 179 7.76 -5.64 -17.74
CA ILE A 179 6.91 -5.95 -16.60
C ILE A 179 6.98 -4.80 -15.61
N HIS A 180 5.82 -4.23 -15.28
CA HIS A 180 5.69 -3.23 -14.25
C HIS A 180 5.15 -3.85 -12.96
N VAL A 181 5.76 -3.50 -11.86
CA VAL A 181 5.38 -3.89 -10.51
C VAL A 181 4.87 -2.64 -9.79
N PRO A 182 3.54 -2.40 -9.79
CA PRO A 182 2.96 -1.29 -9.07
C PRO A 182 3.25 -1.36 -7.57
N ASP A 183 3.44 -0.18 -6.98
CA ASP A 183 3.56 -0.06 -5.53
C ASP A 183 2.33 -0.64 -4.83
N GLY A 184 2.55 -1.24 -3.68
CA GLY A 184 1.49 -1.89 -2.92
C GLY A 184 0.36 -0.94 -2.52
N ALA A 185 0.65 0.33 -2.23
CA ALA A 185 -0.35 1.34 -1.91
C ALA A 185 -1.26 1.64 -3.11
N ALA A 186 -0.71 1.78 -4.33
CA ALA A 186 -1.49 1.96 -5.55
C ALA A 186 -2.41 0.77 -5.84
N VAL A 187 -1.92 -0.46 -5.61
CA VAL A 187 -2.73 -1.67 -5.76
C VAL A 187 -3.86 -1.72 -4.73
N ARG A 188 -3.57 -1.38 -3.46
CA ARG A 188 -4.55 -1.38 -2.38
C ARG A 188 -5.59 -0.28 -2.54
N ALA A 189 -5.20 0.89 -3.04
CA ALA A 189 -6.11 1.96 -3.40
C ALA A 189 -7.01 1.62 -4.61
N GLY A 190 -6.76 0.52 -5.32
CA GLY A 190 -7.54 0.13 -6.49
C GLY A 190 -7.20 0.94 -7.74
N LEU A 191 -6.00 1.53 -7.83
CA LEU A 191 -5.57 2.43 -8.90
C LEU A 191 -4.87 1.70 -10.06
N VAL A 192 -4.98 0.37 -10.12
CA VAL A 192 -4.34 -0.44 -11.16
C VAL A 192 -4.82 -0.06 -12.57
N ALA A 193 -6.13 0.20 -12.74
CA ALA A 193 -6.68 0.61 -14.03
C ALA A 193 -6.07 1.93 -14.52
N HIS A 194 -5.92 2.90 -13.62
CA HIS A 194 -5.28 4.18 -13.93
C HIS A 194 -3.80 4.01 -14.34
N LEU A 195 -3.08 3.10 -13.67
CA LEU A 195 -1.70 2.77 -14.07
C LEU A 195 -1.65 2.05 -15.42
N CYS A 196 -2.63 1.18 -15.74
CA CYS A 196 -2.74 0.55 -17.05
C CYS A 196 -2.85 1.59 -18.18
N GLU A 197 -3.71 2.60 -18.00
CA GLU A 197 -3.87 3.69 -18.98
C GLU A 197 -2.59 4.50 -19.15
N ARG A 198 -1.93 4.90 -18.06
CA ARG A 198 -0.69 5.70 -18.09
C ARG A 198 0.49 4.95 -18.74
N LEU A 199 0.56 3.65 -18.54
CA LEU A 199 1.65 2.80 -19.03
C LEU A 199 1.35 2.15 -20.38
N ASP A 200 0.13 2.28 -20.90
CA ASP A 200 -0.37 1.49 -22.03
C ASP A 200 -0.11 0.00 -21.81
N ALA A 201 -0.54 -0.49 -20.65
CA ALA A 201 -0.21 -1.82 -20.14
C ALA A 201 -1.47 -2.57 -19.68
N ARG A 202 -1.36 -3.89 -19.56
CA ARG A 202 -2.45 -4.77 -19.09
C ARG A 202 -1.99 -5.64 -17.94
N PRO A 203 -2.90 -6.07 -17.03
CA PRO A 203 -2.56 -7.04 -16.00
C PRO A 203 -2.08 -8.37 -16.60
N VAL A 204 -1.07 -8.97 -15.99
CA VAL A 204 -0.53 -10.27 -16.47
C VAL A 204 -1.47 -11.44 -16.19
N GLY A 205 -2.48 -11.27 -15.35
CA GLY A 205 -3.47 -12.31 -15.04
C GLY A 205 -4.57 -11.78 -14.13
N PRO A 206 -5.67 -12.52 -13.96
CA PRO A 206 -6.81 -12.11 -13.15
C PRO A 206 -6.42 -11.85 -11.69
N ARG A 207 -6.75 -10.68 -11.16
CA ARG A 207 -6.44 -10.24 -9.80
C ARG A 207 -4.94 -10.23 -9.47
N ILE A 208 -4.10 -10.14 -10.48
CA ILE A 208 -2.65 -9.99 -10.36
C ILE A 208 -2.32 -8.52 -10.62
N GLY A 209 -1.73 -7.84 -9.64
CA GLY A 209 -1.37 -6.43 -9.76
C GLY A 209 -0.06 -6.17 -10.51
N TYR A 210 0.53 -7.16 -11.20
CA TYR A 210 1.62 -6.94 -12.14
C TYR A 210 1.08 -6.61 -13.51
N LEU A 211 1.74 -5.68 -14.21
CA LEU A 211 1.32 -5.22 -15.53
C LEU A 211 2.39 -5.56 -16.56
N THR A 212 1.98 -5.70 -17.80
CA THR A 212 2.89 -5.92 -18.93
C THR A 212 2.57 -4.95 -20.07
N GLY A 213 3.59 -4.47 -20.74
CA GLY A 213 3.50 -3.51 -21.86
C GLY A 213 4.83 -3.34 -22.57
N GLU A 214 4.88 -2.37 -23.48
CA GLU A 214 6.08 -2.06 -24.28
C GLU A 214 6.72 -0.73 -23.90
N ARG A 215 6.05 0.09 -23.09
CA ARG A 215 6.48 1.45 -22.75
C ARG A 215 7.06 1.51 -21.36
N LEU A 216 8.17 2.22 -21.19
CA LEU A 216 8.66 2.61 -19.88
C LEU A 216 7.75 3.70 -19.26
N PRO A 217 7.66 3.78 -17.92
CA PRO A 217 6.95 4.87 -17.27
C PRO A 217 7.60 6.21 -17.58
N ASP A 218 6.78 7.24 -17.77
CA ASP A 218 7.26 8.61 -17.76
C ASP A 218 7.73 9.03 -16.34
N GLU A 219 8.35 10.20 -16.22
CA GLU A 219 8.84 10.71 -14.95
C GLU A 219 7.73 10.80 -13.89
N ALA A 220 6.52 11.18 -14.27
CA ALA A 220 5.38 11.32 -13.38
C ALA A 220 4.79 9.97 -12.92
N THR A 221 5.03 8.89 -13.65
CA THR A 221 4.53 7.55 -13.34
C THR A 221 5.59 6.68 -12.64
N THR A 222 6.87 6.97 -12.87
CA THR A 222 8.01 6.25 -12.30
C THR A 222 7.92 6.02 -10.78
N PRO A 223 7.49 6.98 -9.94
CA PRO A 223 7.41 6.76 -8.50
C PRO A 223 6.45 5.64 -8.07
N PHE A 224 5.48 5.30 -8.91
CA PHE A 224 4.39 4.38 -8.59
C PHE A 224 4.62 2.94 -9.04
N VAL A 225 5.67 2.69 -9.82
CA VAL A 225 5.98 1.38 -10.37
C VAL A 225 7.48 1.10 -10.38
N ARG A 226 7.85 -0.16 -10.19
CA ARG A 226 9.19 -0.67 -10.57
C ARG A 226 9.04 -1.38 -11.91
N SER A 227 9.89 -1.07 -12.87
CA SER A 227 9.82 -1.65 -14.22
C SER A 227 11.02 -2.54 -14.49
N PHE A 228 10.79 -3.66 -15.18
CA PHE A 228 11.77 -4.69 -15.47
C PHE A 228 11.67 -5.08 -16.93
N ARG A 229 12.79 -5.19 -17.63
CA ARG A 229 12.81 -5.81 -18.95
C ARG A 229 12.56 -7.32 -18.81
N LEU A 230 11.55 -7.82 -19.46
CA LEU A 230 11.30 -9.26 -19.52
C LEU A 230 12.31 -9.91 -20.47
N THR A 231 13.14 -10.79 -19.96
CA THR A 231 14.14 -11.51 -20.75
C THR A 231 13.72 -12.95 -21.03
N GLU A 232 12.98 -13.57 -20.14
CA GLU A 232 12.58 -14.97 -20.28
C GLU A 232 11.34 -15.31 -19.46
N VAL A 233 10.57 -16.29 -19.92
CA VAL A 233 9.44 -16.88 -19.20
C VAL A 233 9.71 -18.34 -18.93
N LEU A 234 9.72 -18.74 -17.67
CA LEU A 234 10.02 -20.08 -17.22
C LEU A 234 8.82 -20.73 -16.51
N PRO A 235 8.62 -22.04 -16.63
CA PRO A 235 7.66 -22.73 -15.79
C PRO A 235 8.14 -22.75 -14.34
N LEU A 236 7.22 -22.57 -13.40
CA LEU A 236 7.49 -22.61 -11.96
C LEU A 236 7.79 -24.07 -11.51
N ARG A 237 8.96 -24.57 -11.90
CA ARG A 237 9.45 -25.91 -11.57
C ARG A 237 10.86 -25.83 -11.03
N LEU A 238 11.10 -26.32 -9.82
CA LEU A 238 12.39 -26.19 -9.13
C LEU A 238 13.58 -26.67 -9.97
N LYS A 239 13.44 -27.78 -10.70
CA LYS A 239 14.52 -28.32 -11.55
C LYS A 239 14.91 -27.35 -12.66
N THR A 240 13.93 -26.75 -13.34
CA THR A 240 14.15 -25.76 -14.41
C THR A 240 14.80 -24.51 -13.84
N LEU A 241 14.23 -23.97 -12.74
CA LEU A 241 14.74 -22.77 -12.11
C LEU A 241 16.17 -22.94 -11.57
N ARG A 242 16.49 -24.09 -10.98
CA ARG A 242 17.86 -24.38 -10.51
C ARG A 242 18.86 -24.47 -11.66
N ALA A 243 18.49 -25.12 -12.77
CA ALA A 243 19.35 -25.18 -13.95
C ALA A 243 19.61 -23.77 -14.48
N ARG A 244 18.54 -22.97 -14.63
CA ARG A 244 18.66 -21.62 -15.15
C ARG A 244 19.46 -20.68 -14.25
N ALA A 245 19.26 -20.75 -12.93
CA ALA A 245 20.05 -19.97 -11.96
C ALA A 245 21.56 -20.26 -12.08
N ARG A 246 21.93 -21.52 -12.29
CA ARG A 246 23.32 -21.92 -12.50
C ARG A 246 23.85 -21.43 -13.85
N ASP A 247 23.08 -21.57 -14.94
CA ASP A 247 23.48 -21.15 -16.27
C ASP A 247 23.71 -19.63 -16.36
N LEU A 248 22.90 -18.86 -15.60
CA LEU A 248 23.05 -17.41 -15.47
C LEU A 248 24.10 -16.99 -14.43
N GLY A 249 24.70 -17.92 -13.71
CA GLY A 249 25.68 -17.58 -12.65
C GLY A 249 25.10 -16.80 -11.48
N VAL A 250 23.82 -17.02 -11.13
CA VAL A 250 23.12 -16.26 -10.09
C VAL A 250 23.67 -16.54 -8.71
N GLY A 251 24.09 -15.50 -8.00
CA GLY A 251 24.54 -15.52 -6.61
C GLY A 251 23.56 -14.78 -5.69
N SER A 252 22.95 -13.71 -6.20
CA SER A 252 21.92 -12.95 -5.49
C SER A 252 20.61 -12.97 -6.27
N LEU A 253 19.48 -13.22 -5.59
CA LEU A 253 18.16 -13.30 -6.24
C LEU A 253 17.10 -12.56 -5.46
N GLU A 254 16.58 -11.48 -6.05
CA GLU A 254 15.35 -10.86 -5.61
C GLU A 254 14.17 -11.68 -6.13
N ILE A 255 13.22 -12.02 -5.28
CA ILE A 255 12.01 -12.74 -5.65
C ILE A 255 10.78 -11.90 -5.32
N LEU A 256 10.08 -11.46 -6.34
CA LEU A 256 8.77 -10.83 -6.24
C LEU A 256 7.70 -11.88 -6.54
N LYS A 257 6.63 -11.93 -5.73
CA LYS A 257 5.58 -12.93 -5.95
C LYS A 257 4.16 -12.36 -5.81
N ARG A 258 3.27 -12.79 -6.70
CA ARG A 258 1.82 -12.59 -6.58
C ARG A 258 1.07 -13.76 -7.21
N GLY A 259 0.00 -14.20 -6.53
CA GLY A 259 -0.89 -15.24 -7.07
C GLY A 259 -0.31 -16.67 -7.12
N VAL A 260 0.82 -16.92 -6.48
CA VAL A 260 1.45 -18.24 -6.33
C VAL A 260 1.76 -18.52 -4.86
N ASP A 261 1.61 -19.78 -4.46
CA ASP A 261 1.93 -20.23 -3.10
C ASP A 261 3.36 -20.78 -3.05
N VAL A 262 4.31 -19.86 -2.96
CA VAL A 262 5.76 -20.16 -2.87
C VAL A 262 6.37 -19.28 -1.80
N SER A 263 7.15 -19.84 -0.91
CA SER A 263 8.01 -19.07 0.01
C SER A 263 9.27 -18.62 -0.72
N PRO A 264 9.55 -17.32 -0.85
CA PRO A 264 10.79 -16.83 -1.48
C PRO A 264 12.06 -17.38 -0.81
N ASP A 265 12.10 -17.43 0.52
CA ASP A 265 13.27 -17.89 1.26
C ASP A 265 13.51 -19.40 1.09
N ALA A 266 12.43 -20.20 1.14
CA ALA A 266 12.52 -21.63 0.88
C ALA A 266 12.95 -21.90 -0.58
N LEU A 267 12.49 -21.08 -1.54
CA LEU A 267 12.92 -21.20 -2.93
C LEU A 267 14.39 -20.84 -3.09
N ARG A 268 14.87 -19.71 -2.54
CA ARG A 268 16.30 -19.33 -2.57
C ARG A 268 17.18 -20.44 -2.03
N THR A 269 16.84 -20.99 -0.86
CA THR A 269 17.56 -22.13 -0.25
C THR A 269 17.58 -23.33 -1.18
N SER A 270 16.43 -23.64 -1.82
CA SER A 270 16.31 -24.78 -2.73
C SER A 270 17.06 -24.59 -4.04
N LEU A 271 17.25 -23.36 -4.51
CA LEU A 271 17.97 -23.06 -5.74
C LEU A 271 19.48 -23.30 -5.60
N ARG A 272 20.05 -23.21 -4.39
CA ARG A 272 21.49 -23.39 -4.11
C ARG A 272 22.35 -22.43 -4.95
N LEU A 273 22.04 -21.14 -4.86
CA LEU A 273 22.75 -20.09 -5.60
C LEU A 273 24.22 -20.07 -5.21
N SER A 274 25.12 -19.93 -6.17
CA SER A 274 26.59 -19.96 -5.95
C SER A 274 27.39 -19.10 -6.92
N GLY A 275 26.70 -18.28 -7.76
CA GLY A 275 27.33 -17.38 -8.72
C GLY A 275 27.65 -16.00 -8.13
N GLN A 276 27.90 -15.05 -9.02
CA GLN A 276 28.16 -13.64 -8.65
C GLN A 276 27.13 -12.66 -9.24
N GLU A 277 26.31 -13.14 -10.17
CA GLU A 277 25.30 -12.32 -10.83
C GLU A 277 24.09 -12.08 -9.93
N SER A 278 23.45 -10.94 -10.12
CA SER A 278 22.23 -10.52 -9.43
C SER A 278 21.06 -10.52 -10.38
N GLU A 279 19.98 -11.20 -10.01
CA GLU A 279 18.77 -11.32 -10.82
C GLU A 279 17.52 -10.96 -10.04
N THR A 280 16.47 -10.54 -10.74
CA THR A 280 15.13 -10.39 -10.19
C THR A 280 14.17 -11.33 -10.91
N TRP A 281 13.50 -12.18 -10.15
CA TRP A 281 12.51 -13.11 -10.67
C TRP A 281 11.13 -12.78 -10.12
N ILE A 282 10.15 -12.69 -11.02
CA ILE A 282 8.76 -12.41 -10.67
C ILE A 282 7.96 -13.71 -10.80
N LEU A 283 7.56 -14.28 -9.68
CA LEU A 283 6.77 -15.50 -9.61
C LEU A 283 5.29 -15.14 -9.63
N THR A 284 4.60 -15.54 -10.69
CA THR A 284 3.19 -15.18 -10.88
C THR A 284 2.45 -16.20 -11.74
N ARG A 285 1.15 -16.03 -11.86
CA ARG A 285 0.35 -16.69 -12.91
C ARG A 285 0.19 -15.70 -14.06
N VAL A 286 0.24 -16.21 -15.28
CA VAL A 286 0.11 -15.40 -16.50
C VAL A 286 -1.06 -15.92 -17.32
N GLY A 287 -1.95 -15.02 -17.76
CA GLY A 287 -3.17 -15.36 -18.49
C GLY A 287 -4.25 -16.00 -17.62
N ASP A 288 -5.38 -16.31 -18.25
CA ASP A 288 -6.58 -16.81 -17.55
C ASP A 288 -6.44 -18.22 -16.98
N LYS A 289 -5.67 -19.09 -17.63
CA LYS A 289 -5.58 -20.53 -17.32
C LYS A 289 -4.17 -21.01 -17.03
N ALA A 290 -3.18 -20.12 -17.01
CA ALA A 290 -1.79 -20.52 -16.87
C ALA A 290 -1.48 -21.06 -15.48
N LYS A 291 -0.71 -22.14 -15.45
CA LYS A 291 0.04 -22.60 -14.27
C LYS A 291 1.06 -21.55 -13.92
N GLY A 292 1.53 -21.52 -12.66
CA GLY A 292 2.53 -20.55 -12.24
C GLY A 292 3.72 -20.47 -13.19
N ALA A 293 4.11 -19.26 -13.56
CA ALA A 293 5.26 -18.93 -14.37
C ALA A 293 6.24 -18.07 -13.58
N VAL A 294 7.52 -18.11 -13.99
CA VAL A 294 8.56 -17.22 -13.51
C VAL A 294 8.96 -16.31 -14.65
N LEU A 295 8.77 -15.02 -14.43
CA LEU A 295 9.21 -13.98 -15.35
C LEU A 295 10.60 -13.53 -14.90
N VAL A 296 11.59 -13.64 -15.77
CA VAL A 296 12.97 -13.25 -15.50
C VAL A 296 13.22 -11.88 -16.11
N GLY A 297 13.76 -10.95 -15.32
CA GLY A 297 14.02 -9.60 -15.79
C GLY A 297 15.10 -8.89 -14.98
N PHE A 298 15.63 -7.80 -15.54
CA PHE A 298 16.62 -6.94 -14.88
C PHE A 298 15.95 -5.92 -13.96
N THR A 299 16.58 -5.61 -12.84
CA THR A 299 16.16 -4.55 -11.93
C THR A 299 16.40 -3.16 -12.53
N GLY A 300 15.50 -2.23 -12.25
CA GLY A 300 15.81 -0.80 -12.30
C GLY A 300 15.75 -0.16 -13.66
N LEU A 301 14.88 -0.61 -14.58
CA LEU A 301 14.60 0.19 -15.77
C LEU A 301 13.94 1.52 -15.38
N THR A 302 14.57 2.60 -15.78
CA THR A 302 14.08 3.98 -15.63
C THR A 302 13.87 4.63 -16.98
N VAL A 303 13.33 5.85 -16.99
CA VAL A 303 13.18 6.65 -18.23
C VAL A 303 14.53 6.82 -18.96
N ALA A 304 15.63 6.87 -18.21
CA ALA A 304 16.98 6.99 -18.77
C ALA A 304 17.43 5.75 -19.56
N ASP A 305 16.82 4.60 -19.32
CA ASP A 305 17.15 3.34 -20.05
C ASP A 305 16.42 3.23 -21.40
N ALA A 306 15.60 4.22 -21.76
CA ALA A 306 14.80 4.25 -22.99
C ALA A 306 15.55 4.88 -24.19
N THR A 307 16.75 5.46 -23.97
CA THR A 307 17.63 6.03 -25.00
C THR A 307 18.74 5.07 -25.36
#